data_d33540ad1536cfeb198224a68eaa9504
#
_entry.id   d33540ad1536cfeb198224a68eaa9504
#
_cell.length_a   1.000
_cell.length_b   1.000
_cell.length_c   1.000
_cell.angle_alpha   90.00
_cell.angle_beta   90.00
_cell.angle_gamma   90.00
#
_symmetry.space_group_name_H-M   'P 1'
#
loop_
_entity.id
_entity.type
_entity.pdbx_description
1 polymer ?
#
loop_
_entity_poly.entity_id
_entity_poly.type
_entity_poly.pdbx_seq_one_letter_code
_entity_poly.pdbx_strand_id
1 'polypeptide(L)'
;MSGASSRTGTSTGEYASVEYLLAKRAILREFKAGQIAKSDLCDAHPDLIRAAKAVGVPSGEVCEVCQVGDIVHISYAFGPKLPAHGRCIAGSDELAKLRANFDEFTCYVVEVCPECHCNHLVRRF
;
A
#
# COMPACT_ATOMS: atom_id res chain seq x y z
N MET A 1 27.95 0.06 -10.03
CA MET A 1 27.45 0.04 -9.77
C MET A 1 27.15 -0.78 -9.42
N SER A 2 27.25 -0.76 -9.16
CA SER A 2 27.01 -1.47 -8.88
C SER A 2 26.25 -2.21 -9.22
N GLY A 3 26.48 -2.85 -9.32
CA GLY A 3 26.00 -3.94 -9.81
C GLY A 3 24.61 -3.94 -10.16
N ALA A 4 24.40 -3.74 -11.37
CA ALA A 4 23.07 -3.70 -11.88
C ALA A 4 22.35 -5.03 -11.62
N SER A 5 23.04 -6.12 -11.86
CA SER A 5 22.43 -7.43 -11.75
C SER A 5 22.06 -7.78 -10.31
N SER A 6 22.92 -7.46 -9.38
CA SER A 6 22.66 -7.78 -7.99
C SER A 6 21.48 -7.01 -7.44
N ARG A 7 21.12 -5.93 -8.11
CA ARG A 7 20.02 -5.10 -7.68
C ARG A 7 18.70 -5.41 -8.37
N THR A 8 18.68 -6.45 -9.17
CA THR A 8 17.50 -6.72 -9.98
C THR A 8 16.21 -6.69 -9.17
N GLY A 9 16.11 -7.48 -8.13
CA GLY A 9 14.91 -7.51 -7.31
C GLY A 9 14.68 -6.19 -6.58
N THR A 10 15.74 -5.65 -6.00
CA THR A 10 15.63 -4.40 -5.25
C THR A 10 15.29 -3.24 -6.18
N SER A 11 15.98 -3.15 -7.29
CA SER A 11 15.75 -2.07 -8.25
C SER A 11 14.32 -2.12 -8.78
N THR A 12 13.80 -3.33 -9.05
CA THR A 12 12.44 -3.48 -9.52
C THR A 12 11.45 -2.99 -8.47
N GLY A 13 11.67 -3.33 -7.20
CA GLY A 13 10.82 -2.87 -6.11
C GLY A 13 10.85 -1.36 -5.94
N GLU A 14 12.04 -0.77 -6.01
CA GLU A 14 12.17 0.67 -5.91
C GLU A 14 11.51 1.39 -7.08
N TYR A 15 11.67 0.85 -8.27
CA TYR A 15 11.06 1.42 -9.46
C TYR A 15 9.54 1.43 -9.35
N ALA A 16 8.97 0.31 -8.91
CA ALA A 16 7.52 0.22 -8.71
C ALA A 16 7.04 1.22 -7.67
N SER A 17 7.82 1.44 -6.60
CA SER A 17 7.47 2.42 -5.59
C SER A 17 7.45 3.84 -6.13
N VAL A 18 8.40 4.18 -7.00
CA VAL A 18 8.44 5.49 -7.63
C VAL A 18 7.20 5.68 -8.51
N GLU A 19 6.84 4.66 -9.30
CA GLU A 19 5.67 4.75 -10.16
C GLU A 19 4.39 4.95 -9.37
N TYR A 20 4.23 4.23 -8.25
CA TYR A 20 3.07 4.39 -7.40
C TYR A 20 3.01 5.79 -6.79
N LEU A 21 4.15 6.32 -6.39
CA LEU A 21 4.22 7.67 -5.84
C LEU A 21 3.82 8.71 -6.88
N LEU A 22 4.30 8.54 -8.11
CA LEU A 22 3.95 9.46 -9.19
C LEU A 22 2.46 9.39 -9.52
N ALA A 23 1.90 8.19 -9.54
CA ALA A 23 0.47 8.01 -9.77
C ALA A 23 -0.36 8.68 -8.67
N LYS A 24 0.05 8.51 -7.43
CA LYS A 24 -0.61 9.15 -6.29
C LYS A 24 -0.57 10.67 -6.44
N ARG A 25 0.60 11.21 -6.76
CA ARG A 25 0.74 12.67 -6.89
C ARG A 25 -0.10 13.24 -8.02
N ALA A 26 -0.22 12.50 -9.13
CA ALA A 26 -1.04 12.93 -10.24
C ALA A 26 -2.50 12.99 -9.83
N ILE A 27 -3.00 11.97 -9.14
CA ILE A 27 -4.37 11.91 -8.69
C ILE A 27 -4.66 13.04 -7.67
N LEU A 28 -3.75 13.25 -6.73
CA LEU A 28 -3.93 14.32 -5.75
C LEU A 28 -3.94 15.70 -6.39
N ARG A 29 -3.15 15.89 -7.45
CA ARG A 29 -3.18 17.13 -8.21
C ARG A 29 -4.54 17.36 -8.86
N GLU A 30 -5.10 16.30 -9.47
CA GLU A 30 -6.42 16.39 -10.09
C GLU A 30 -7.49 16.67 -9.06
N PHE A 31 -7.39 16.06 -7.89
CA PHE A 31 -8.33 16.31 -6.80
C PHE A 31 -8.26 17.77 -6.35
N LYS A 32 -7.05 18.30 -6.13
CA LYS A 32 -6.89 19.69 -5.69
C LYS A 32 -7.33 20.67 -6.74
N ALA A 33 -7.25 20.29 -8.01
CA ALA A 33 -7.74 21.11 -9.11
C ALA A 33 -9.24 20.99 -9.33
N GLY A 34 -9.94 20.17 -8.54
CA GLY A 34 -11.38 20.00 -8.66
C GLY A 34 -11.82 19.13 -9.81
N GLN A 35 -10.89 18.37 -10.40
CA GLN A 35 -11.20 17.54 -11.56
C GLN A 35 -11.78 16.17 -11.20
N ILE A 36 -11.55 15.71 -9.98
CA ILE A 36 -12.14 14.46 -9.47
C ILE A 36 -12.74 14.72 -8.10
N ALA A 37 -13.79 13.98 -7.79
CA ALA A 37 -14.50 14.12 -6.54
C ALA A 37 -13.78 13.37 -5.41
N LYS A 38 -13.98 13.87 -4.19
CA LYS A 38 -13.44 13.21 -3.00
C LYS A 38 -13.92 11.76 -2.91
N SER A 39 -15.18 11.51 -3.28
CA SER A 39 -15.73 10.14 -3.25
C SER A 39 -15.01 9.17 -4.19
N ASP A 40 -14.37 9.69 -5.23
CA ASP A 40 -13.59 8.83 -6.13
C ASP A 40 -12.27 8.42 -5.53
N LEU A 41 -11.77 9.16 -4.55
CA LEU A 41 -10.53 8.83 -3.84
C LEU A 41 -10.78 8.09 -2.54
N CYS A 42 -11.90 8.37 -1.90
CA CYS A 42 -12.19 7.88 -0.54
C CYS A 42 -13.10 6.66 -0.62
N ASP A 43 -12.61 5.62 -1.29
CA ASP A 43 -13.41 4.45 -1.65
C ASP A 43 -12.88 3.16 -1.06
N ALA A 44 -12.09 3.22 0.02
CA ALA A 44 -11.52 2.03 0.61
C ALA A 44 -12.62 1.07 1.06
N HIS A 45 -12.42 -0.20 0.75
CA HIS A 45 -13.35 -1.25 1.17
C HIS A 45 -13.42 -1.30 2.70
N PRO A 46 -14.58 -1.58 3.29
CA PRO A 46 -14.70 -1.68 4.75
C PRO A 46 -13.70 -2.63 5.40
N ASP A 47 -13.35 -3.73 4.71
CA ASP A 47 -12.36 -4.67 5.24
C ASP A 47 -10.99 -4.04 5.35
N LEU A 48 -10.62 -3.19 4.41
CA LEU A 48 -9.35 -2.47 4.46
C LEU A 48 -9.33 -1.50 5.63
N ILE A 49 -10.45 -0.82 5.86
CA ILE A 49 -10.55 0.11 7.00
C ILE A 49 -10.44 -0.65 8.32
N ARG A 50 -11.10 -1.80 8.43
CA ARG A 50 -11.00 -2.63 9.63
C ARG A 50 -9.55 -3.07 9.89
N ALA A 51 -8.88 -3.52 8.83
CA ALA A 51 -7.48 -3.93 8.94
C ALA A 51 -6.59 -2.74 9.32
N ALA A 52 -6.85 -1.58 8.75
CA ALA A 52 -6.08 -0.37 9.06
C ALA A 52 -6.17 -0.02 10.54
N LYS A 53 -7.36 -0.11 11.11
CA LYS A 53 -7.56 0.20 12.51
C LYS A 53 -6.98 -0.86 13.44
N ALA A 54 -6.99 -2.12 13.01
CA ALA A 54 -6.52 -3.22 13.83
C ALA A 54 -5.00 -3.40 13.78
N VAL A 55 -4.40 -3.34 12.61
CA VAL A 55 -2.98 -3.69 12.42
C VAL A 55 -2.22 -2.71 11.55
N GLY A 56 -2.78 -1.55 11.24
CA GLY A 56 -2.10 -0.56 10.41
C GLY A 56 -0.85 -0.03 11.09
N VAL A 57 0.20 0.15 10.30
CA VAL A 57 1.46 0.70 10.78
C VAL A 57 1.47 2.20 10.50
N PRO A 58 1.58 3.04 11.55
CA PRO A 58 1.58 4.49 11.34
C PRO A 58 2.70 4.93 10.40
N SER A 59 2.38 5.81 9.46
CA SER A 59 3.37 6.34 8.53
C SER A 59 4.00 7.63 9.04
N GLY A 60 3.37 8.28 10.02
CA GLY A 60 3.82 9.57 10.49
C GLY A 60 3.31 10.73 9.68
N GLU A 61 2.45 10.47 8.70
CA GLU A 61 1.93 11.52 7.82
C GLU A 61 0.44 11.71 7.99
N VAL A 62 0.01 12.95 7.83
CA VAL A 62 -1.41 13.30 7.85
C VAL A 62 -1.96 13.20 6.43
N CYS A 63 -3.20 12.76 6.31
CA CYS A 63 -3.85 12.60 5.01
C CYS A 63 -3.97 13.94 4.29
N GLU A 64 -3.52 13.98 3.03
CA GLU A 64 -3.61 15.22 2.25
C GLU A 64 -5.01 15.52 1.76
N VAL A 65 -5.91 14.56 1.79
CA VAL A 65 -7.27 14.74 1.31
C VAL A 65 -8.15 15.34 2.39
N CYS A 66 -8.22 14.71 3.56
CA CYS A 66 -9.06 15.21 4.65
C CYS A 66 -8.31 16.10 5.64
N GLN A 67 -6.98 16.04 5.65
CA GLN A 67 -6.11 16.83 6.52
C GLN A 67 -6.35 16.62 8.01
N VAL A 68 -6.99 15.53 8.37
CA VAL A 68 -7.32 15.20 9.76
C VAL A 68 -6.77 13.84 10.15
N GLY A 69 -6.98 12.83 9.31
CA GLY A 69 -6.62 11.46 9.64
C GLY A 69 -5.14 11.18 9.47
N ASP A 70 -4.64 10.24 10.27
CA ASP A 70 -3.26 9.78 10.15
C ASP A 70 -3.22 8.61 9.17
N ILE A 71 -2.30 8.68 8.21
CA ILE A 71 -2.12 7.64 7.22
C ILE A 71 -1.43 6.43 7.86
N VAL A 72 -1.97 5.25 7.59
CA VAL A 72 -1.34 4.00 8.03
C VAL A 72 -1.06 3.11 6.82
N HIS A 73 -0.13 2.18 6.97
CA HIS A 73 0.22 1.22 5.93
C HIS A 73 -0.29 -0.16 6.30
N ILE A 74 -0.88 -0.83 5.32
CA ILE A 74 -1.34 -2.21 5.45
C ILE A 74 -0.71 -3.02 4.33
N SER A 75 -0.22 -4.22 4.66
CA SER A 75 0.40 -5.10 3.67
C SER A 75 -0.49 -6.30 3.42
N TYR A 76 -0.61 -6.67 2.13
CA TYR A 76 -1.37 -7.85 1.71
C TYR A 76 -0.50 -8.70 0.81
N ALA A 77 -0.59 -10.02 0.99
CA ALA A 77 0.11 -10.98 0.15
C ALA A 77 -0.86 -11.71 -0.75
N PHE A 78 -0.46 -11.89 -2.00
CA PHE A 78 -1.23 -12.61 -3.02
C PHE A 78 -0.35 -13.67 -3.64
N GLY A 79 -0.92 -14.83 -3.93
CA GLY A 79 -0.17 -15.91 -4.55
C GLY A 79 -1.06 -17.12 -4.81
N PRO A 80 -0.53 -18.14 -5.52
CA PRO A 80 -1.33 -19.30 -5.92
C PRO A 80 -1.94 -20.07 -4.75
N LYS A 81 -1.26 -20.08 -3.61
CA LYS A 81 -1.73 -20.81 -2.43
C LYS A 81 -2.32 -19.90 -1.35
N LEU A 82 -2.52 -18.64 -1.68
CA LEU A 82 -3.08 -17.66 -0.76
C LEU A 82 -4.51 -17.32 -1.18
N PRO A 83 -5.30 -16.74 -0.25
CA PRO A 83 -6.67 -16.35 -0.60
C PRO A 83 -6.71 -15.38 -1.79
N ALA A 84 -7.72 -15.51 -2.62
CA ALA A 84 -7.85 -14.67 -3.81
C ALA A 84 -7.95 -13.18 -3.45
N HIS A 85 -8.53 -12.87 -2.30
CA HIS A 85 -8.66 -11.48 -1.85
C HIS A 85 -7.43 -10.97 -1.11
N GLY A 86 -6.37 -11.80 -1.02
CA GLY A 86 -5.14 -11.41 -0.35
C GLY A 86 -5.15 -11.74 1.13
N ARG A 87 -3.95 -12.02 1.65
CA ARG A 87 -3.77 -12.27 3.08
C ARG A 87 -3.15 -11.04 3.72
N CYS A 88 -3.81 -10.49 4.72
CA CYS A 88 -3.28 -9.35 5.46
C CYS A 88 -2.07 -9.78 6.28
N ILE A 89 -1.00 -9.02 6.19
CA ILE A 89 0.24 -9.30 6.91
C ILE A 89 0.38 -8.30 8.05
N ALA A 90 0.42 -8.81 9.28
CA ALA A 90 0.51 -7.97 10.47
C ALA A 90 1.92 -8.00 11.04
N GLY A 91 2.84 -7.35 10.35
CA GLY A 91 4.21 -7.19 10.85
C GLY A 91 5.23 -8.11 10.21
N SER A 92 6.48 -7.90 10.58
CA SER A 92 7.60 -8.60 9.96
C SER A 92 7.64 -10.09 10.31
N ASP A 93 7.11 -10.47 11.47
CA ASP A 93 7.09 -11.87 11.86
C ASP A 93 6.19 -12.69 10.95
N GLU A 94 5.01 -12.15 10.60
CA GLU A 94 4.12 -12.82 9.69
C GLU A 94 4.72 -12.91 8.29
N LEU A 95 5.42 -11.87 7.87
CA LEU A 95 6.09 -11.88 6.59
C LEU A 95 7.17 -12.96 6.55
N ALA A 96 7.93 -13.10 7.62
CA ALA A 96 8.96 -14.14 7.71
C ALA A 96 8.35 -15.54 7.64
N LYS A 97 7.22 -15.74 8.31
CA LYS A 97 6.51 -17.02 8.25
C LYS A 97 6.01 -17.29 6.84
N LEU A 98 5.52 -16.26 6.17
CA LEU A 98 5.04 -16.40 4.81
C LEU A 98 6.17 -16.82 3.88
N ARG A 99 7.33 -16.19 4.01
CA ARG A 99 8.49 -16.52 3.20
C ARG A 99 9.00 -17.95 3.44
N ALA A 100 8.83 -18.42 4.67
CA ALA A 100 9.24 -19.78 5.02
C ALA A 100 8.29 -20.84 4.46
N ASN A 101 7.00 -20.50 4.28
CA ASN A 101 5.97 -21.47 3.93
C ASN A 101 5.50 -21.40 2.48
N PHE A 102 5.79 -20.32 1.77
CA PHE A 102 5.31 -20.13 0.40
C PHE A 102 6.46 -19.72 -0.50
N ASP A 103 6.57 -20.38 -1.64
CA ASP A 103 7.62 -20.09 -2.61
C ASP A 103 7.28 -18.92 -3.51
N GLU A 104 5.99 -18.75 -3.79
CA GLU A 104 5.53 -17.72 -4.70
C GLU A 104 4.45 -16.86 -4.06
N PHE A 105 4.74 -15.60 -3.90
CA PHE A 105 3.73 -14.62 -3.49
C PHE A 105 4.26 -13.22 -3.78
N THR A 106 3.34 -12.27 -3.88
CA THR A 106 3.67 -10.86 -4.04
C THR A 106 3.00 -10.10 -2.93
N CYS A 107 3.75 -9.19 -2.31
CA CYS A 107 3.21 -8.32 -1.26
C CYS A 107 2.92 -6.95 -1.84
N TYR A 108 1.78 -6.39 -1.47
CA TYR A 108 1.40 -5.02 -1.81
C TYR A 108 1.22 -4.24 -0.52
N VAL A 109 1.81 -3.05 -0.47
CA VAL A 109 1.62 -2.14 0.65
C VAL A 109 0.68 -1.04 0.21
N VAL A 110 -0.41 -0.87 0.96
CA VAL A 110 -1.43 0.14 0.70
C VAL A 110 -1.37 1.16 1.83
N GLU A 111 -1.34 2.43 1.49
CA GLU A 111 -1.55 3.44 2.52
C GLU A 111 -3.04 3.80 2.52
N VAL A 112 -3.58 4.04 3.71
CA VAL A 112 -4.99 4.32 3.86
C VAL A 112 -5.20 5.28 5.01
N CYS A 113 -6.18 6.18 4.82
CA CYS A 113 -6.64 7.06 5.89
C CYS A 113 -7.90 6.45 6.49
N PRO A 114 -7.87 6.02 7.75
CA PRO A 114 -9.06 5.44 8.37
C PRO A 114 -10.20 6.44 8.55
N GLU A 115 -9.91 7.73 8.49
CA GLU A 115 -10.93 8.78 8.68
C GLU A 115 -11.74 9.02 7.41
N CYS A 116 -11.07 9.29 6.29
CA CYS A 116 -11.77 9.61 5.06
C CYS A 116 -11.80 8.49 4.04
N HIS A 117 -11.10 7.39 4.30
CA HIS A 117 -11.03 6.20 3.44
C HIS A 117 -10.25 6.39 2.14
N CYS A 118 -9.45 7.43 2.05
CA CYS A 118 -8.53 7.62 0.94
C CYS A 118 -7.47 6.51 0.98
N ASN A 119 -7.12 5.95 -0.17
CA ASN A 119 -6.16 4.85 -0.21
C ASN A 119 -5.36 4.87 -1.51
N HIS A 120 -4.11 4.40 -1.42
CA HIS A 120 -3.20 4.34 -2.57
C HIS A 120 -2.23 3.19 -2.39
N LEU A 121 -1.87 2.54 -3.50
CA LEU A 121 -0.75 1.62 -3.48
C LEU A 121 0.53 2.42 -3.33
N VAL A 122 1.45 1.96 -2.50
CA VAL A 122 2.73 2.64 -2.30
C VAL A 122 3.91 1.76 -2.64
N ARG A 123 3.76 0.44 -2.55
CA ARG A 123 4.88 -0.45 -2.82
C ARG A 123 4.41 -1.85 -3.14
N ARG A 124 5.24 -2.55 -3.92
CA ARG A 124 5.05 -3.96 -4.23
C ARG A 124 6.40 -4.66 -4.11
N PHE A 125 6.41 -5.83 -3.52
CA PHE A 125 7.64 -6.63 -3.46
C PHE A 125 7.34 -8.12 -3.34
#